data_f6deef2935e3cc582f0629ccd744bb5f
#
_entry.id   f6deef2935e3cc582f0629ccd744bb5f
#
_cell.length_a   1.000
_cell.length_b   1.000
_cell.length_c   1.000
_cell.angle_alpha   90.00
_cell.angle_beta   90.00
_cell.angle_gamma   90.00
#
_symmetry.space_group_name_H-M   'P 1'
#
loop_
_entity.id
_entity.type
_entity.pdbx_description
1 polymer ?
#
loop_
_entity_poly.entity_id
_entity_poly.type
_entity_poly.pdbx_seq_one_letter_code
_entity_poly.pdbx_strand_id
1 'polypeptide(L)'
;MKKITLLACLFITGISFAQTSADGTADVNAEIVKPISITSTGTLDFGTFTTPETGTGTVTIDPTDDSRSFSVTDMELSSLSTIGLPVFTVSKDTDATYGVTLAVTDAPEETGGSSLTLDNLSTNINETGNTASTFKVGGTLSVPATQAEGIYTGKVTVTVTYE
;
A
#
# COMPACT_ATOMS: atom_id res chain seq x y z
N MET A 1 -60.87 -81.39 36.83
CA MET A 1 -60.87 -81.09 35.41
C MET A 1 -60.95 -79.61 35.23
N LYS A 2 -59.86 -78.90 35.08
CA LYS A 2 -59.81 -77.60 34.49
C LYS A 2 -58.33 -77.30 34.19
N LYS A 3 -57.98 -77.29 32.96
CA LYS A 3 -56.69 -77.06 32.47
C LYS A 3 -56.43 -75.51 32.54
N ILE A 4 -55.55 -75.09 33.39
CA ILE A 4 -55.12 -73.72 33.44
C ILE A 4 -53.89 -73.58 32.51
N THR A 5 -54.14 -73.09 31.36
CA THR A 5 -53.06 -72.73 30.40
C THR A 5 -52.42 -71.43 30.86
N LEU A 6 -51.25 -71.54 31.45
CA LEU A 6 -50.44 -70.37 31.85
C LEU A 6 -49.81 -69.78 30.59
N LEU A 7 -50.42 -68.71 30.11
CA LEU A 7 -49.87 -67.93 29.03
C LEU A 7 -48.71 -67.06 29.56
N ALA A 8 -47.50 -67.58 29.40
CA ALA A 8 -46.27 -66.78 29.70
C ALA A 8 -46.11 -65.71 28.62
N CYS A 9 -46.62 -64.52 28.94
CA CYS A 9 -46.26 -63.34 28.18
C CYS A 9 -44.78 -63.02 28.43
N LEU A 10 -43.94 -63.44 27.52
CA LEU A 10 -42.55 -63.06 27.47
C LEU A 10 -42.46 -61.60 27.04
N PHE A 11 -42.40 -60.70 28.00
CA PHE A 11 -42.04 -59.32 27.76
C PHE A 11 -40.58 -59.24 27.31
N ILE A 12 -40.37 -59.23 26.00
CA ILE A 12 -39.12 -58.87 25.43
C ILE A 12 -39.06 -57.33 25.55
N THR A 13 -38.48 -56.86 26.63
CA THR A 13 -38.07 -55.46 26.75
C THR A 13 -36.94 -55.25 25.77
N GLY A 14 -37.28 -54.75 24.59
CA GLY A 14 -36.28 -54.23 23.63
C GLY A 14 -35.53 -53.08 24.29
N ILE A 15 -34.29 -53.33 24.63
CA ILE A 15 -33.36 -52.27 25.05
C ILE A 15 -33.07 -51.45 23.79
N SER A 16 -33.83 -50.36 23.60
CA SER A 16 -33.52 -49.36 22.62
C SER A 16 -32.24 -48.68 23.10
N PHE A 17 -31.11 -49.02 22.49
CA PHE A 17 -29.92 -48.21 22.62
C PHE A 17 -30.22 -46.88 21.95
N ALA A 18 -30.56 -45.91 22.76
CA ALA A 18 -30.63 -44.53 22.26
C ALA A 18 -29.25 -44.20 21.70
N GLN A 19 -29.22 -43.87 20.45
CA GLN A 19 -27.99 -43.42 19.79
C GLN A 19 -27.51 -42.16 20.50
N THR A 20 -26.38 -42.27 21.21
CA THR A 20 -25.84 -41.19 22.03
C THR A 20 -24.92 -40.25 21.23
N SER A 21 -24.70 -40.53 19.96
CA SER A 21 -23.97 -39.70 19.06
C SER A 21 -24.85 -39.28 17.87
N ALA A 22 -24.76 -38.04 17.51
CA ALA A 22 -25.29 -37.47 16.27
C ALA A 22 -24.17 -36.71 15.57
N ASP A 23 -23.97 -36.99 14.29
CA ASP A 23 -22.98 -36.31 13.47
C ASP A 23 -23.69 -35.24 12.65
N GLY A 24 -23.09 -34.06 12.63
CA GLY A 24 -23.44 -32.94 11.77
C GLY A 24 -22.30 -32.69 10.79
N THR A 25 -22.63 -32.45 9.53
CA THR A 25 -21.66 -32.04 8.52
C THR A 25 -21.80 -30.53 8.24
N ALA A 26 -20.68 -29.83 8.05
CA ALA A 26 -20.63 -28.48 7.58
C ALA A 26 -19.64 -28.41 6.41
N ASP A 27 -19.99 -27.59 5.42
CA ASP A 27 -19.08 -27.34 4.31
C ASP A 27 -17.95 -26.41 4.80
N VAL A 28 -16.74 -26.68 4.36
CA VAL A 28 -15.55 -25.86 4.62
C VAL A 28 -15.06 -25.35 3.27
N ASN A 29 -15.02 -24.02 3.13
CA ASN A 29 -14.50 -23.35 1.95
C ASN A 29 -13.28 -22.51 2.35
N ALA A 30 -12.24 -22.53 1.54
CA ALA A 30 -11.06 -21.67 1.68
C ALA A 30 -10.58 -21.28 0.30
N GLU A 31 -10.26 -19.98 0.16
CA GLU A 31 -9.63 -19.44 -1.03
C GLU A 31 -8.22 -18.99 -0.66
N ILE A 32 -7.23 -19.36 -1.47
CA ILE A 32 -5.84 -18.95 -1.29
C ILE A 32 -5.50 -18.01 -2.42
N VAL A 33 -5.28 -16.75 -2.10
CA VAL A 33 -4.89 -15.71 -3.05
C VAL A 33 -3.37 -15.55 -3.11
N LYS A 34 -2.87 -15.00 -4.23
CA LYS A 34 -1.46 -14.67 -4.39
C LYS A 34 -1.06 -13.56 -3.41
N PRO A 35 0.07 -13.68 -2.70
CA PRO A 35 0.57 -12.58 -1.87
C PRO A 35 0.82 -11.32 -2.70
N ILE A 36 0.46 -10.15 -2.14
CA ILE A 36 0.80 -8.87 -2.75
C ILE A 36 2.28 -8.57 -2.54
N SER A 37 2.93 -8.03 -3.57
CA SER A 37 4.31 -7.55 -3.49
C SER A 37 4.50 -6.32 -4.36
N ILE A 38 5.50 -5.50 -4.00
CA ILE A 38 5.84 -4.27 -4.71
C ILE A 38 7.34 -4.21 -4.96
N THR A 39 7.72 -3.69 -6.12
CA THR A 39 9.10 -3.37 -6.49
C THR A 39 9.15 -1.98 -7.07
N SER A 40 10.27 -1.29 -6.92
CA SER A 40 10.47 0.06 -7.47
C SER A 40 11.64 0.10 -8.43
N THR A 41 11.54 0.97 -9.43
CA THR A 41 12.63 1.32 -10.36
C THR A 41 12.68 2.84 -10.51
N GLY A 42 13.89 3.40 -10.63
CA GLY A 42 14.10 4.84 -10.68
C GLY A 42 14.09 5.50 -9.30
N THR A 43 14.22 6.80 -9.28
CA THR A 43 14.28 7.65 -8.08
C THR A 43 13.34 8.84 -8.24
N LEU A 44 12.82 9.36 -7.13
CA LEU A 44 12.18 10.66 -7.11
C LEU A 44 13.28 11.73 -7.12
N ASP A 45 13.56 12.28 -8.28
CA ASP A 45 14.62 13.24 -8.51
C ASP A 45 14.01 14.59 -8.94
N PHE A 46 14.13 15.58 -8.10
CA PHE A 46 13.65 16.93 -8.36
C PHE A 46 14.55 17.69 -9.34
N GLY A 47 15.71 17.15 -9.70
CA GLY A 47 16.69 17.77 -10.57
C GLY A 47 17.47 18.88 -9.87
N THR A 48 18.06 19.77 -10.67
CA THR A 48 18.85 20.90 -10.19
C THR A 48 18.02 22.18 -10.28
N PHE A 49 18.06 22.98 -9.21
CA PHE A 49 17.37 24.27 -9.10
C PHE A 49 18.10 25.18 -8.12
N THR A 50 17.74 26.48 -8.06
CA THR A 50 18.27 27.43 -7.09
C THR A 50 17.33 27.58 -5.89
N THR A 51 17.82 28.19 -4.80
CA THR A 51 16.97 28.69 -3.74
C THR A 51 16.18 29.91 -4.20
N PRO A 52 14.98 30.18 -3.67
CA PRO A 52 14.28 31.42 -3.94
C PRO A 52 15.07 32.62 -3.36
N GLU A 53 14.92 33.79 -3.95
CA GLU A 53 15.58 35.03 -3.46
C GLU A 53 15.12 35.36 -2.03
N THR A 54 13.86 35.11 -1.71
CA THR A 54 13.29 35.41 -0.38
C THR A 54 12.24 34.37 0.02
N GLY A 55 12.07 34.15 1.32
CA GLY A 55 11.02 33.27 1.87
C GLY A 55 11.28 31.80 1.65
N THR A 56 10.24 31.09 1.29
CA THR A 56 10.27 29.64 0.99
C THR A 56 9.59 29.41 -0.35
N GLY A 57 10.29 28.78 -1.27
CA GLY A 57 9.73 28.30 -2.52
C GLY A 57 9.45 26.79 -2.46
N THR A 58 8.70 26.29 -3.43
CA THR A 58 8.44 24.85 -3.57
C THR A 58 8.76 24.37 -4.97
N VAL A 59 9.24 23.12 -5.04
CA VAL A 59 9.41 22.35 -6.27
C VAL A 59 8.48 21.16 -6.20
N THR A 60 7.56 21.04 -7.15
CA THR A 60 6.57 19.96 -7.20
C THR A 60 6.81 19.10 -8.43
N ILE A 61 6.83 17.79 -8.24
CA ILE A 61 6.77 16.79 -9.32
C ILE A 61 5.39 16.14 -9.30
N ASP A 62 4.66 16.30 -10.41
CA ASP A 62 3.35 15.67 -10.60
C ASP A 62 3.55 14.32 -11.31
N PRO A 63 3.13 13.19 -10.67
CA PRO A 63 3.26 11.87 -11.27
C PRO A 63 2.23 11.59 -12.38
N THR A 64 1.24 12.47 -12.57
CA THR A 64 0.17 12.29 -13.55
C THR A 64 0.62 12.66 -14.96
N ASP A 65 1.36 13.74 -15.09
CA ASP A 65 1.83 14.26 -16.38
C ASP A 65 3.37 14.32 -16.51
N ASP A 66 4.08 13.78 -15.50
CA ASP A 66 5.54 13.73 -15.43
C ASP A 66 6.17 15.16 -15.49
N SER A 67 5.47 16.14 -14.92
CA SER A 67 5.92 17.52 -14.95
C SER A 67 6.57 17.95 -13.65
N ARG A 68 7.43 18.99 -13.75
CA ARG A 68 7.97 19.72 -12.62
C ARG A 68 7.50 21.16 -12.67
N SER A 69 7.08 21.67 -11.54
CA SER A 69 6.69 23.07 -11.38
C SER A 69 7.37 23.72 -10.18
N PHE A 70 7.54 25.04 -10.24
CA PHE A 70 8.09 25.86 -9.18
C PHE A 70 7.04 26.85 -8.70
N SER A 71 6.97 27.13 -7.41
CA SER A 71 6.08 28.16 -6.86
C SER A 71 6.58 29.57 -7.17
N VAL A 72 7.89 29.74 -7.40
CA VAL A 72 8.55 30.98 -7.77
C VAL A 72 9.51 30.76 -8.95
N THR A 73 9.52 31.64 -9.90
CA THR A 73 10.23 31.50 -11.19
C THR A 73 11.74 31.62 -11.08
N ASP A 74 12.25 32.27 -10.03
CA ASP A 74 13.69 32.46 -9.80
C ASP A 74 14.41 31.16 -9.38
N MET A 75 13.66 30.13 -9.01
CA MET A 75 14.21 28.83 -8.70
C MET A 75 14.52 27.97 -9.93
N GLU A 76 13.95 28.30 -11.08
CA GLU A 76 14.08 27.47 -12.27
C GLU A 76 15.41 27.71 -13.02
N LEU A 77 16.17 26.66 -13.21
CA LEU A 77 17.34 26.63 -14.08
C LEU A 77 16.99 25.91 -15.40
N SER A 78 16.83 26.70 -16.46
CA SER A 78 16.30 26.22 -17.75
C SER A 78 17.18 25.19 -18.50
N SER A 79 18.44 25.01 -18.11
CA SER A 79 19.41 24.25 -18.91
C SER A 79 19.99 22.99 -18.25
N LEU A 80 19.72 22.70 -16.98
CA LEU A 80 20.46 21.69 -16.21
C LEU A 80 19.60 20.57 -15.58
N SER A 81 18.32 20.48 -15.92
CA SER A 81 17.42 19.77 -15.04
C SER A 81 16.60 18.69 -15.72
N THR A 82 17.11 17.47 -15.66
CA THR A 82 16.26 16.28 -15.81
C THR A 82 15.62 15.95 -14.47
N ILE A 83 14.36 15.55 -14.50
CA ILE A 83 13.64 15.02 -13.33
C ILE A 83 13.55 13.50 -13.44
N GLY A 84 13.38 12.84 -12.30
CA GLY A 84 13.12 11.41 -12.24
C GLY A 84 11.85 11.11 -11.45
N LEU A 85 11.05 10.17 -11.95
CA LEU A 85 9.92 9.62 -11.21
C LEU A 85 10.13 8.14 -10.97
N PRO A 86 10.00 7.68 -9.74
CA PRO A 86 10.04 6.25 -9.45
C PRO A 86 8.78 5.58 -9.98
N VAL A 87 8.95 4.43 -10.63
CA VAL A 87 7.87 3.57 -11.08
C VAL A 87 7.80 2.38 -10.13
N PHE A 88 6.64 2.17 -9.54
CA PHE A 88 6.34 1.04 -8.68
C PHE A 88 5.55 -0.01 -9.46
N THR A 89 5.98 -1.27 -9.35
CA THR A 89 5.30 -2.41 -9.96
C THR A 89 4.71 -3.28 -8.86
N VAL A 90 3.40 -3.50 -8.92
CA VAL A 90 2.63 -4.30 -7.97
C VAL A 90 2.31 -5.65 -8.59
N SER A 91 2.68 -6.73 -7.90
CA SER A 91 2.27 -8.08 -8.22
C SER A 91 1.24 -8.55 -7.20
N LYS A 92 0.04 -8.88 -7.67
CA LYS A 92 -1.12 -9.22 -6.84
C LYS A 92 -1.98 -10.29 -7.49
N ASP A 93 -3.01 -10.74 -6.81
CA ASP A 93 -4.06 -11.55 -7.41
C ASP A 93 -4.82 -10.74 -8.46
N THR A 94 -5.26 -11.40 -9.54
CA THR A 94 -5.85 -10.73 -10.71
C THR A 94 -7.11 -9.97 -10.35
N ASP A 95 -7.95 -10.55 -9.51
CA ASP A 95 -9.29 -10.03 -9.21
C ASP A 95 -9.33 -9.15 -7.94
N ALA A 96 -8.23 -9.10 -7.19
CA ALA A 96 -8.15 -8.30 -5.98
C ALA A 96 -7.82 -6.83 -6.27
N THR A 97 -8.34 -5.93 -5.44
CA THR A 97 -7.97 -4.52 -5.38
C THR A 97 -6.97 -4.27 -4.26
N TYR A 98 -6.28 -3.14 -4.32
CA TYR A 98 -5.32 -2.74 -3.30
C TYR A 98 -5.35 -1.24 -3.04
N GLY A 99 -5.01 -0.89 -1.81
CA GLY A 99 -4.75 0.48 -1.39
C GLY A 99 -3.25 0.80 -1.38
N VAL A 100 -2.92 2.10 -1.48
CA VAL A 100 -1.56 2.64 -1.45
C VAL A 100 -1.43 3.65 -0.31
N THR A 101 -0.37 3.52 0.47
CA THR A 101 0.01 4.49 1.50
C THR A 101 1.43 4.98 1.24
N LEU A 102 1.64 6.29 1.31
CA LEU A 102 2.91 6.96 1.11
C LEU A 102 3.43 7.55 2.42
N ALA A 103 4.72 7.45 2.67
CA ALA A 103 5.36 8.07 3.81
C ALA A 103 6.78 8.54 3.47
N VAL A 104 7.17 9.71 3.94
CA VAL A 104 8.58 10.13 3.98
C VAL A 104 9.21 9.44 5.17
N THR A 105 10.17 8.56 4.93
CA THR A 105 10.87 7.84 6.00
C THR A 105 12.19 8.50 6.39
N ASP A 106 12.85 9.12 5.41
CA ASP A 106 14.02 9.94 5.65
C ASP A 106 13.82 11.26 4.91
N ALA A 107 13.83 12.39 5.63
CA ALA A 107 13.77 13.71 5.01
C ALA A 107 15.01 13.91 4.13
N PRO A 108 14.89 14.62 2.99
CA PRO A 108 16.06 14.94 2.17
C PRO A 108 17.08 15.76 2.98
N GLU A 109 18.26 15.22 3.17
CA GLU A 109 19.33 15.81 3.97
C GLU A 109 20.64 15.85 3.17
N GLU A 110 21.40 16.93 3.31
CA GLU A 110 22.73 17.13 2.77
C GLU A 110 23.77 16.65 3.78
N THR A 111 24.98 16.27 3.34
CA THR A 111 26.07 15.73 4.17
C THR A 111 26.48 16.69 5.32
N GLY A 112 26.21 17.97 5.22
CA GLY A 112 26.46 18.98 6.27
C GLY A 112 25.37 19.09 7.32
N GLY A 113 24.29 18.32 7.23
CA GLY A 113 23.18 18.29 8.18
C GLY A 113 22.05 19.26 7.91
N SER A 114 22.06 19.96 6.77
CA SER A 114 20.92 20.75 6.32
C SER A 114 19.84 19.84 5.74
N SER A 115 18.58 20.02 6.12
CA SER A 115 17.47 19.21 5.63
C SER A 115 16.43 20.04 4.87
N LEU A 116 15.72 19.40 3.95
CA LEU A 116 14.56 19.93 3.25
C LEU A 116 13.30 19.18 3.70
N THR A 117 12.16 19.83 3.59
CA THR A 117 10.88 19.21 3.86
C THR A 117 10.28 18.68 2.56
N LEU A 118 10.01 17.37 2.52
CA LEU A 118 9.29 16.73 1.44
C LEU A 118 7.86 16.46 1.91
N ASP A 119 6.90 17.10 1.26
CA ASP A 119 5.48 17.07 1.61
C ASP A 119 4.63 16.64 0.41
N ASN A 120 3.33 16.49 0.65
CA ASN A 120 2.32 16.28 -0.38
C ASN A 120 2.70 15.15 -1.38
N LEU A 121 3.18 14.03 -0.84
CA LEU A 121 3.41 12.86 -1.67
C LEU A 121 2.11 12.47 -2.39
N SER A 122 2.20 12.19 -3.67
CA SER A 122 1.06 11.87 -4.53
C SER A 122 1.37 10.72 -5.48
N THR A 123 0.33 10.09 -6.00
CA THR A 123 0.43 9.04 -7.02
C THR A 123 -0.43 9.41 -8.23
N ASN A 124 -0.16 8.79 -9.37
CA ASN A 124 -1.01 8.87 -10.56
C ASN A 124 -2.17 7.85 -10.54
N ILE A 125 -2.41 7.20 -9.39
CA ILE A 125 -3.55 6.29 -9.14
C ILE A 125 -4.28 6.72 -7.87
N ASN A 126 -5.44 6.12 -7.61
CA ASN A 126 -6.19 6.40 -6.38
C ASN A 126 -5.48 5.83 -5.14
N GLU A 127 -5.86 6.30 -3.95
CA GLU A 127 -5.38 5.73 -2.69
C GLU A 127 -5.97 4.34 -2.41
N THR A 128 -7.15 4.05 -2.96
CA THR A 128 -7.90 2.80 -2.75
C THR A 128 -8.52 2.30 -4.05
N GLY A 129 -8.92 1.03 -4.09
CA GLY A 129 -9.64 0.42 -5.20
C GLY A 129 -8.78 0.19 -6.45
N ASN A 130 -7.46 0.09 -6.31
CA ASN A 130 -6.58 0.00 -7.47
C ASN A 130 -6.49 -1.40 -8.05
N THR A 131 -6.53 -1.45 -9.37
CA THR A 131 -6.25 -2.66 -10.18
C THR A 131 -4.98 -2.54 -11.00
N ALA A 132 -4.40 -1.34 -11.08
CA ALA A 132 -3.20 -1.06 -11.88
C ALA A 132 -2.01 -1.93 -11.44
N SER A 133 -1.21 -2.38 -12.40
CA SER A 133 0.02 -3.13 -12.13
C SER A 133 1.23 -2.23 -11.90
N THR A 134 1.15 -0.97 -12.29
CA THR A 134 2.23 0.01 -12.13
C THR A 134 1.65 1.37 -11.78
N PHE A 135 2.43 2.16 -11.01
CA PHE A 135 2.13 3.55 -10.73
C PHE A 135 3.41 4.34 -10.46
N LYS A 136 3.28 5.66 -10.45
CA LYS A 136 4.37 6.60 -10.16
C LYS A 136 4.08 7.37 -8.88
N VAL A 137 5.13 7.87 -8.26
CA VAL A 137 5.05 8.70 -7.06
C VAL A 137 5.76 10.03 -7.32
N GLY A 138 5.11 11.12 -6.96
CA GLY A 138 5.63 12.47 -6.95
C GLY A 138 5.49 13.10 -5.57
N GLY A 139 5.77 14.39 -5.48
CA GLY A 139 5.66 15.14 -4.22
C GLY A 139 6.13 16.57 -4.35
N THR A 140 6.08 17.30 -3.23
CA THR A 140 6.47 18.71 -3.15
C THR A 140 7.62 18.88 -2.17
N LEU A 141 8.70 19.45 -2.62
CA LEU A 141 9.88 19.80 -1.83
C LEU A 141 9.83 21.28 -1.47
N SER A 142 9.89 21.60 -0.18
CA SER A 142 9.94 22.96 0.34
C SER A 142 11.38 23.42 0.52
N VAL A 143 11.74 24.56 -0.06
CA VAL A 143 13.11 25.08 -0.12
C VAL A 143 13.16 26.51 0.43
N PRO A 144 13.71 26.73 1.63
CA PRO A 144 13.95 28.07 2.16
C PRO A 144 15.03 28.85 1.38
N ALA A 145 14.93 30.19 1.33
CA ALA A 145 15.94 31.06 0.70
C ALA A 145 17.33 30.94 1.34
N THR A 146 17.39 30.49 2.62
CA THR A 146 18.65 30.34 3.36
C THR A 146 19.20 28.90 3.30
N GLN A 147 18.63 28.05 2.45
CA GLN A 147 19.05 26.66 2.34
C GLN A 147 20.47 26.56 1.80
N ALA A 148 21.29 25.71 2.42
CA ALA A 148 22.66 25.48 1.97
C ALA A 148 22.69 24.83 0.59
N GLU A 149 23.73 25.17 -0.21
CA GLU A 149 23.99 24.47 -1.46
C GLU A 149 24.46 23.04 -1.17
N GLY A 150 24.03 22.08 -1.99
CA GLY A 150 24.46 20.69 -1.81
C GLY A 150 23.56 19.69 -2.52
N ILE A 151 23.87 18.40 -2.32
CA ILE A 151 23.08 17.26 -2.79
C ILE A 151 22.27 16.75 -1.61
N TYR A 152 20.96 16.80 -1.75
CA TYR A 152 20.01 16.34 -0.74
C TYR A 152 19.51 14.96 -1.10
N THR A 153 19.61 14.02 -0.17
CA THR A 153 19.14 12.63 -0.33
C THR A 153 18.21 12.26 0.79
N GLY A 154 17.15 11.55 0.45
CA GLY A 154 16.13 11.09 1.40
C GLY A 154 15.48 9.81 0.92
N LYS A 155 14.43 9.39 1.61
CA LYS A 155 13.71 8.17 1.29
C LYS A 155 12.20 8.31 1.46
N VAL A 156 11.48 7.78 0.48
CA VAL A 156 10.02 7.59 0.51
C VAL A 156 9.72 6.10 0.59
N THR A 157 8.83 5.73 1.49
CA THR A 157 8.30 4.38 1.59
C THR A 157 6.89 4.33 1.03
N VAL A 158 6.65 3.36 0.18
CA VAL A 158 5.34 3.05 -0.41
C VAL A 158 4.88 1.71 0.11
N THR A 159 3.70 1.67 0.69
CA THR A 159 3.07 0.45 1.19
C THR A 159 1.83 0.16 0.38
N VAL A 160 1.67 -1.09 -0.04
CA VAL A 160 0.47 -1.60 -0.73
C VAL A 160 -0.18 -2.68 0.12
N THR A 161 -1.50 -2.64 0.24
CA THR A 161 -2.29 -3.60 1.03
C THR A 161 -3.51 -4.04 0.25
N TYR A 162 -3.88 -5.32 0.34
CA TYR A 162 -5.17 -5.79 -0.18
C TYR A 162 -6.35 -5.12 0.55
N GLU A 163 -7.44 -4.96 -0.16
CA GLU A 163 -8.73 -4.47 0.34
C GLU A 163 -9.80 -5.55 0.31
#